data_8f915e26f10e77c3ebe1b32b61bd0c75
#
_entry.id   8f915e26f10e77c3ebe1b32b61bd0c75
#
_cell.length_a   1.000
_cell.length_b   1.000
_cell.length_c   1.000
_cell.angle_alpha   90.00
_cell.angle_beta   90.00
_cell.angle_gamma   90.00
#
_symmetry.space_group_name_H-M   'P 1'
#
loop_
_entity.id
_entity.type
_entity.pdbx_description
1 polymer ?
#
loop_
_entity_poly.entity_id
_entity_poly.type
_entity_poly.pdbx_seq_one_letter_code
_entity_poly.pdbx_strand_id
1 'polypeptide(L)'
;TKKKEVAVDVVAYAENASIYVDFLKTSFYFSDSIYVDKNAIKFGHIDVYDAEGHSGYIEGQINHSYFQDVKLDLNINVNNMLVMNTTRADMESFYGKVYGTGTARIYGNEETINITCLARSDKGTNVVIPIDNYYASENSFVIFQNINEITDIENKVKKDEEENETN
;
A
#
# COMPACT_ATOMS: atom_id res chain seq x y z
N THR A 1 -10.58 8.45 -43.17
CA THR A 1 -9.27 7.80 -42.93
C THR A 1 -9.37 7.02 -41.66
N LYS A 2 -9.39 5.66 -41.71
CA LYS A 2 -9.35 4.82 -40.51
C LYS A 2 -7.98 5.04 -39.84
N LYS A 3 -7.99 5.56 -38.63
CA LYS A 3 -6.79 5.67 -37.78
C LYS A 3 -6.29 4.26 -37.51
N LYS A 4 -5.08 3.94 -37.93
CA LYS A 4 -4.46 2.62 -37.65
C LYS A 4 -4.14 2.56 -36.15
N GLU A 5 -4.84 1.71 -35.42
CA GLU A 5 -4.57 1.49 -34.00
C GLU A 5 -3.42 0.49 -33.89
N VAL A 6 -2.39 0.84 -33.15
CA VAL A 6 -1.26 -0.04 -32.85
C VAL A 6 -1.48 -0.61 -31.46
N ALA A 7 -1.65 -1.91 -31.37
CA ALA A 7 -1.62 -2.62 -30.09
C ALA A 7 -0.14 -2.94 -29.75
N VAL A 8 0.23 -2.67 -28.53
CA VAL A 8 1.58 -2.97 -28.00
C VAL A 8 1.41 -3.76 -26.73
N ASP A 9 1.98 -4.95 -26.73
CA ASP A 9 2.08 -5.82 -25.55
C ASP A 9 3.56 -6.03 -25.26
N VAL A 10 3.99 -5.68 -24.06
CA VAL A 10 5.39 -5.75 -23.65
C VAL A 10 5.50 -6.61 -22.39
N VAL A 11 6.45 -7.49 -22.35
CA VAL A 11 6.95 -8.14 -21.15
C VAL A 11 8.34 -7.59 -20.88
N ALA A 12 8.49 -6.87 -19.76
CA ALA A 12 9.76 -6.32 -19.33
C ALA A 12 10.24 -7.07 -18.10
N TYR A 13 11.41 -7.69 -18.17
CA TYR A 13 12.07 -8.25 -17.00
C TYR A 13 12.93 -7.18 -16.34
N ALA A 14 12.61 -6.86 -15.09
CA ALA A 14 13.38 -5.96 -14.25
C ALA A 14 14.33 -6.78 -13.37
N GLU A 15 15.62 -6.63 -13.56
CA GLU A 15 16.63 -7.30 -12.74
C GLU A 15 17.23 -6.30 -11.75
N ASN A 16 17.22 -6.64 -10.46
CA ASN A 16 17.74 -5.79 -9.37
C ASN A 16 17.13 -4.37 -9.39
N ALA A 17 15.86 -4.29 -9.71
CA ALA A 17 15.13 -3.03 -9.71
C ALA A 17 14.85 -2.55 -8.28
N SER A 18 14.71 -1.24 -8.12
CA SER A 18 14.30 -0.65 -6.86
C SER A 18 13.26 0.43 -7.06
N ILE A 19 12.33 0.52 -6.12
CA ILE A 19 11.36 1.61 -6.02
C ILE A 19 11.61 2.32 -4.70
N TYR A 20 11.91 3.61 -4.76
CA TYR A 20 11.98 4.47 -3.60
C TYR A 20 10.61 5.13 -3.37
N VAL A 21 10.05 4.93 -2.19
CA VAL A 21 8.78 5.55 -1.80
C VAL A 21 9.10 6.75 -0.92
N ASP A 22 9.07 7.93 -1.52
CA ASP A 22 9.50 9.19 -0.86
C ASP A 22 8.70 9.48 0.42
N PHE A 23 7.39 9.24 0.41
CA PHE A 23 6.53 9.42 1.58
C PHE A 23 6.93 8.53 2.78
N LEU A 24 7.45 7.32 2.51
CA LEU A 24 7.88 6.37 3.54
C LEU A 24 9.38 6.44 3.84
N LYS A 25 10.14 7.14 2.99
CA LYS A 25 11.62 7.21 3.03
C LYS A 25 12.27 5.83 3.06
N THR A 26 11.69 4.89 2.28
CA THR A 26 12.17 3.52 2.15
C THR A 26 12.30 3.10 0.70
N SER A 27 13.22 2.17 0.44
CA SER A 27 13.41 1.52 -0.86
C SER A 27 12.98 0.07 -0.79
N PHE A 28 12.33 -0.40 -1.85
CA PHE A 28 11.95 -1.79 -2.02
C PHE A 28 12.60 -2.32 -3.29
N TYR A 29 13.15 -3.52 -3.21
CA TYR A 29 13.93 -4.17 -4.26
C TYR A 29 13.18 -5.38 -4.80
N PHE A 30 13.26 -5.61 -6.11
CA PHE A 30 12.63 -6.77 -6.75
C PHE A 30 13.35 -7.18 -8.03
N SER A 31 13.13 -8.41 -8.47
CA SER A 31 13.54 -8.91 -9.78
C SER A 31 12.42 -9.76 -10.33
N ASP A 32 11.67 -9.23 -11.30
CA ASP A 32 10.53 -9.95 -11.89
C ASP A 32 10.09 -9.34 -13.22
N SER A 33 9.13 -10.00 -13.86
CA SER A 33 8.52 -9.58 -15.10
C SER A 33 7.30 -8.68 -14.86
N ILE A 34 7.29 -7.55 -15.57
CA ILE A 34 6.18 -6.61 -15.60
C ILE A 34 5.53 -6.71 -16.99
N TYR A 35 4.21 -6.88 -17.00
CA TYR A 35 3.43 -6.96 -18.23
C TYR A 35 2.77 -5.60 -18.50
N VAL A 36 3.06 -5.04 -19.67
CA VAL A 36 2.51 -3.74 -20.08
C VAL A 36 1.74 -3.91 -21.37
N ASP A 37 0.48 -3.57 -21.36
CA ASP A 37 -0.34 -3.45 -22.55
C ASP A 37 -0.84 -2.00 -22.75
N LYS A 38 -1.62 -1.77 -23.79
CA LYS A 38 -2.14 -0.43 -24.11
C LYS A 38 -3.05 0.18 -23.03
N ASN A 39 -3.53 -0.62 -22.08
CA ASN A 39 -4.51 -0.19 -21.07
C ASN A 39 -4.05 -0.45 -19.63
N ALA A 40 -3.00 -1.25 -19.42
CA ALA A 40 -2.60 -1.62 -18.08
C ALA A 40 -1.11 -1.97 -17.97
N ILE A 41 -0.58 -1.70 -16.80
CA ILE A 41 0.67 -2.27 -16.28
C ILE A 41 0.24 -3.29 -15.22
N LYS A 42 0.59 -4.56 -15.43
CA LYS A 42 0.16 -5.66 -14.57
C LYS A 42 1.33 -6.19 -13.79
N PHE A 43 1.12 -6.28 -12.50
CA PHE A 43 2.02 -6.93 -11.55
C PHE A 43 1.37 -8.26 -11.18
N GLY A 44 2.00 -9.35 -11.56
CA GLY A 44 1.61 -10.67 -11.09
C GLY A 44 1.88 -10.82 -9.60
N HIS A 45 2.46 -11.92 -9.20
CA HIS A 45 3.01 -12.06 -7.84
C HIS A 45 4.48 -11.67 -7.89
N ILE A 46 4.80 -10.45 -7.44
CA ILE A 46 6.18 -9.91 -7.44
C ILE A 46 6.71 -9.92 -6.02
N ASP A 47 7.73 -10.71 -5.75
CA ASP A 47 8.44 -10.69 -4.47
C ASP A 47 9.22 -9.38 -4.34
N VAL A 48 9.06 -8.72 -3.19
CA VAL A 48 9.74 -7.47 -2.86
C VAL A 48 10.54 -7.63 -1.57
N TYR A 49 11.65 -6.92 -1.47
CA TYR A 49 12.56 -6.97 -0.33
C TYR A 49 12.89 -5.56 0.14
N ASP A 50 13.06 -5.39 1.45
CA ASP A 50 13.65 -4.16 1.99
C ASP A 50 15.19 -4.21 1.94
N ALA A 51 15.83 -3.12 2.37
CA ALA A 51 17.30 -3.01 2.39
C ALA A 51 17.95 -3.98 3.40
N GLU A 52 17.20 -4.57 4.32
CA GLU A 52 17.67 -5.51 5.34
C GLU A 52 17.39 -6.97 4.94
N GLY A 53 16.72 -7.19 3.79
CA GLY A 53 16.43 -8.51 3.24
C GLY A 53 15.13 -9.15 3.75
N HIS A 54 14.28 -8.40 4.48
CA HIS A 54 12.95 -8.88 4.80
C HIS A 54 12.07 -8.85 3.54
N SER A 55 11.12 -9.76 3.46
CA SER A 55 10.35 -10.00 2.24
C SER A 55 8.87 -9.72 2.37
N GLY A 56 8.28 -9.42 1.25
CA GLY A 56 6.85 -9.32 1.03
C GLY A 56 6.54 -9.58 -0.44
N TYR A 57 5.32 -9.36 -0.85
CA TYR A 57 4.96 -9.39 -2.27
C TYR A 57 3.92 -8.32 -2.60
N ILE A 58 3.88 -7.97 -3.87
CA ILE A 58 2.89 -7.07 -4.46
C ILE A 58 2.18 -7.76 -5.61
N GLU A 59 0.87 -7.57 -5.71
CA GLU A 59 0.02 -8.04 -6.79
C GLU A 59 -0.94 -6.92 -7.21
N GLY A 60 -1.34 -6.89 -8.47
CA GLY A 60 -2.36 -5.97 -8.96
C GLY A 60 -2.05 -5.36 -10.30
N GLN A 61 -2.62 -4.18 -10.54
CA GLN A 61 -2.45 -3.49 -11.80
C GLN A 61 -2.60 -1.98 -11.68
N ILE A 62 -2.01 -1.30 -12.64
CA ILE A 62 -2.22 0.13 -12.90
C ILE A 62 -2.88 0.24 -14.26
N ASN A 63 -4.16 0.60 -14.28
CA ASN A 63 -4.88 0.85 -15.53
C ASN A 63 -4.60 2.26 -16.02
N HIS A 64 -4.55 2.44 -17.32
CA HIS A 64 -4.37 3.74 -17.97
C HIS A 64 -5.00 3.77 -19.35
N SER A 65 -5.23 4.95 -19.88
CA SER A 65 -5.59 5.19 -21.27
C SER A 65 -4.46 5.99 -21.93
N TYR A 66 -3.56 5.30 -22.65
CA TYR A 66 -2.35 5.93 -23.25
C TYR A 66 -1.51 6.70 -22.20
N PHE A 67 -1.30 6.12 -21.03
CA PHE A 67 -0.60 6.71 -19.87
C PHE A 67 -1.31 7.95 -19.28
N GLN A 68 -2.61 8.10 -19.53
CA GLN A 68 -3.51 9.07 -18.93
C GLN A 68 -4.61 8.34 -18.17
N ASP A 69 -5.42 9.06 -17.38
CA ASP A 69 -6.52 8.50 -16.58
C ASP A 69 -6.07 7.31 -15.72
N VAL A 70 -4.96 7.48 -15.04
CA VAL A 70 -4.32 6.41 -14.25
C VAL A 70 -5.22 5.98 -13.10
N LYS A 71 -5.45 4.67 -12.99
CA LYS A 71 -6.15 4.03 -11.87
C LYS A 71 -5.32 2.87 -11.39
N LEU A 72 -5.06 2.84 -10.10
CA LEU A 72 -4.27 1.78 -9.48
C LEU A 72 -5.14 0.91 -8.55
N ASP A 73 -4.81 -0.37 -8.49
CA ASP A 73 -5.36 -1.33 -7.55
C ASP A 73 -4.27 -2.37 -7.24
N LEU A 74 -3.62 -2.19 -6.11
CA LEU A 74 -2.46 -2.95 -5.69
C LEU A 74 -2.73 -3.58 -4.32
N ASN A 75 -2.46 -4.87 -4.19
CA ASN A 75 -2.45 -5.59 -2.94
C ASN A 75 -1.00 -5.88 -2.53
N ILE A 76 -0.67 -5.61 -1.30
CA ILE A 76 0.67 -5.72 -0.74
C ILE A 76 0.60 -6.59 0.49
N ASN A 77 1.52 -7.53 0.61
CA ASN A 77 1.74 -8.32 1.82
C ASN A 77 3.18 -8.16 2.26
N VAL A 78 3.40 -7.93 3.54
CA VAL A 78 4.75 -7.74 4.11
C VAL A 78 4.95 -8.58 5.35
N ASN A 79 6.18 -9.04 5.56
CA ASN A 79 6.58 -9.81 6.72
C ASN A 79 7.85 -9.22 7.34
N ASN A 80 7.71 -8.63 8.53
CA ASN A 80 8.78 -7.95 9.26
C ASN A 80 9.55 -6.91 8.43
N MET A 81 8.89 -6.31 7.44
CA MET A 81 9.52 -5.43 6.46
C MET A 81 9.65 -4.00 7.00
N LEU A 82 10.75 -3.34 6.71
CA LEU A 82 10.94 -1.90 6.97
C LEU A 82 10.02 -1.10 6.04
N VAL A 83 8.86 -0.71 6.55
CA VAL A 83 7.83 -0.02 5.77
C VAL A 83 7.88 1.50 5.91
N MET A 84 8.57 2.03 6.90
CA MET A 84 8.75 3.48 7.08
C MET A 84 10.09 3.79 7.76
N ASN A 85 10.76 4.84 7.31
CA ASN A 85 12.00 5.32 7.90
C ASN A 85 12.08 6.85 7.77
N THR A 86 11.15 7.55 8.42
CA THR A 86 10.99 8.99 8.35
C THR A 86 11.59 9.69 9.55
N THR A 87 11.93 10.97 9.37
CA THR A 87 12.35 11.88 10.41
C THR A 87 11.28 12.95 10.66
N ARG A 88 11.44 13.77 11.70
CA ARG A 88 10.55 14.89 11.97
C ARG A 88 10.50 15.91 10.82
N ALA A 89 11.58 16.05 10.07
CA ALA A 89 11.63 16.93 8.90
C ALA A 89 10.83 16.39 7.71
N ASP A 90 10.66 15.07 7.61
CA ASP A 90 9.90 14.42 6.54
C ASP A 90 8.40 14.42 6.85
N MET A 91 8.02 14.28 8.13
CA MET A 91 6.63 14.17 8.56
C MET A 91 6.45 14.70 9.99
N GLU A 92 5.66 15.74 10.15
CA GLU A 92 5.48 16.41 11.45
C GLU A 92 4.52 15.66 12.38
N SER A 93 3.49 14.99 11.82
CA SER A 93 2.43 14.35 12.59
C SER A 93 2.88 13.07 13.30
N PHE A 94 3.74 12.31 12.66
CA PHE A 94 4.39 11.11 13.21
C PHE A 94 5.62 10.78 12.38
N TYR A 95 6.63 10.22 12.99
CA TYR A 95 7.87 9.84 12.30
C TYR A 95 8.61 8.75 13.04
N GLY A 96 9.56 8.12 12.37
CA GLY A 96 10.40 7.10 12.96
C GLY A 96 10.61 5.90 12.04
N LYS A 97 11.03 4.80 12.63
CA LYS A 97 11.33 3.56 11.94
C LYS A 97 10.24 2.53 12.25
N VAL A 98 9.60 1.98 11.22
CA VAL A 98 8.53 1.00 11.38
C VAL A 98 8.87 -0.27 10.61
N TYR A 99 8.93 -1.37 11.35
CA TYR A 99 8.86 -2.72 10.80
C TYR A 99 7.45 -3.23 10.97
N GLY A 100 6.90 -3.86 9.94
CA GLY A 100 5.53 -4.31 9.93
C GLY A 100 5.34 -5.67 9.27
N THR A 101 4.35 -6.38 9.79
CA THR A 101 3.80 -7.60 9.17
C THR A 101 2.31 -7.41 8.96
N GLY A 102 1.84 -7.62 7.73
CA GLY A 102 0.43 -7.45 7.41
C GLY A 102 0.15 -7.28 5.94
N THR A 103 -1.04 -6.76 5.65
CA THR A 103 -1.53 -6.52 4.29
C THR A 103 -1.94 -5.07 4.12
N ALA A 104 -1.77 -4.56 2.91
CA ALA A 104 -2.29 -3.27 2.51
C ALA A 104 -2.89 -3.36 1.11
N ARG A 105 -3.97 -2.60 0.87
CA ARG A 105 -4.50 -2.36 -0.46
C ARG A 105 -4.41 -0.88 -0.76
N ILE A 106 -3.84 -0.54 -1.91
CA ILE A 106 -3.72 0.82 -2.42
C ILE A 106 -4.54 0.89 -3.70
N TYR A 107 -5.57 1.70 -3.72
CA TYR A 107 -6.47 1.81 -4.88
C TYR A 107 -6.97 3.24 -5.06
N GLY A 108 -7.29 3.60 -6.30
CA GLY A 108 -7.79 4.92 -6.62
C GLY A 108 -7.35 5.42 -7.98
N ASN A 109 -7.30 6.73 -8.13
CA ASN A 109 -6.94 7.44 -9.35
C ASN A 109 -5.99 8.62 -9.06
N GLU A 110 -5.70 9.44 -10.06
CA GLU A 110 -4.80 10.60 -9.93
C GLU A 110 -5.30 11.65 -8.92
N GLU A 111 -6.61 11.74 -8.68
CA GLU A 111 -7.20 12.72 -7.76
C GLU A 111 -7.29 12.19 -6.33
N THR A 112 -7.55 10.89 -6.19
CA THR A 112 -7.78 10.27 -4.88
C THR A 112 -7.14 8.89 -4.80
N ILE A 113 -6.24 8.72 -3.84
CA ILE A 113 -5.63 7.44 -3.48
C ILE A 113 -6.18 7.02 -2.12
N ASN A 114 -6.69 5.80 -2.05
CA ASN A 114 -7.14 5.17 -0.81
C ASN A 114 -6.15 4.09 -0.40
N ILE A 115 -5.84 4.04 0.88
CA ILE A 115 -4.97 3.02 1.47
C ILE A 115 -5.74 2.36 2.60
N THR A 116 -5.96 1.06 2.49
CA THR A 116 -6.49 0.24 3.57
C THR A 116 -5.38 -0.69 4.04
N CYS A 117 -5.08 -0.69 5.33
CA CYS A 117 -3.99 -1.47 5.90
C CYS A 117 -4.46 -2.24 7.13
N LEU A 118 -4.10 -3.52 7.19
CA LEU A 118 -4.22 -4.36 8.36
C LEU A 118 -2.84 -4.92 8.70
N ALA A 119 -2.19 -4.34 9.69
CA ALA A 119 -0.82 -4.69 10.01
C ALA A 119 -0.55 -4.58 11.53
N ARG A 120 0.47 -5.32 11.96
CA ARG A 120 1.07 -5.16 13.27
C ARG A 120 2.49 -4.62 13.14
N SER A 121 2.93 -3.87 14.14
CA SER A 121 4.33 -3.49 14.26
C SER A 121 5.17 -4.65 14.77
N ASP A 122 6.38 -4.77 14.23
CA ASP A 122 7.34 -5.80 14.63
C ASP A 122 8.49 -5.20 15.46
N LYS A 123 9.36 -6.09 15.96
CA LYS A 123 10.51 -5.71 16.78
C LYS A 123 11.44 -4.77 16.02
N GLY A 124 11.91 -3.73 16.66
CA GLY A 124 12.75 -2.69 16.06
C GLY A 124 11.96 -1.45 15.66
N THR A 125 10.64 -1.49 15.68
CA THR A 125 9.78 -0.33 15.47
C THR A 125 9.99 0.71 16.56
N ASN A 126 10.18 1.97 16.14
CA ASN A 126 10.25 3.14 17.01
C ASN A 126 9.55 4.31 16.32
N VAL A 127 8.34 4.64 16.77
CA VAL A 127 7.52 5.73 16.23
C VAL A 127 7.37 6.82 17.28
N VAL A 128 7.58 8.04 16.86
CA VAL A 128 7.35 9.25 17.65
C VAL A 128 6.10 9.93 17.13
N ILE A 129 5.14 10.16 18.01
CA ILE A 129 3.94 10.96 17.73
C ILE A 129 4.05 12.19 18.62
N PRO A 130 4.40 13.37 18.07
CA PRO A 130 4.47 14.60 18.85
C PRO A 130 3.08 14.98 19.35
N ILE A 131 2.92 15.10 20.66
CA ILE A 131 1.68 15.59 21.27
C ILE A 131 1.89 17.08 21.58
N ASP A 132 2.07 17.88 20.54
CA ASP A 132 2.06 19.31 20.68
C ASP A 132 0.62 19.81 20.57
N ASN A 133 0.21 20.70 21.49
CA ASN A 133 -1.15 21.27 21.54
C ASN A 133 -1.43 22.24 20.37
N TYR A 134 -0.93 21.96 19.18
CA TYR A 134 -1.27 22.68 17.97
C TYR A 134 -2.45 22.00 17.28
N TYR A 135 -3.50 22.77 17.07
CA TYR A 135 -4.73 22.41 16.36
C TYR A 135 -4.41 21.53 15.15
N ALA A 136 -4.96 20.31 15.14
CA ALA A 136 -4.88 19.41 14.01
C ALA A 136 -5.35 20.15 12.74
N SER A 137 -4.46 20.33 11.79
CA SER A 137 -4.88 20.69 10.44
C SER A 137 -5.68 19.51 9.87
N GLU A 138 -6.76 19.80 9.17
CA GLU A 138 -7.82 18.87 8.77
C GLU A 138 -7.42 17.75 7.78
N ASN A 139 -6.15 17.40 7.66
CA ASN A 139 -5.64 16.44 6.67
C ASN A 139 -4.88 15.25 7.28
N SER A 140 -5.21 14.83 8.50
CA SER A 140 -4.61 13.62 9.08
C SER A 140 -5.40 12.38 8.65
N PHE A 141 -4.93 11.69 7.60
CA PHE A 141 -5.58 10.50 7.03
C PHE A 141 -5.17 9.18 7.68
N VAL A 142 -4.49 9.18 8.82
CA VAL A 142 -4.11 7.94 9.50
C VAL A 142 -4.95 7.76 10.74
N ILE A 143 -5.88 6.83 10.69
CA ILE A 143 -6.66 6.37 11.85
C ILE A 143 -6.00 5.09 12.35
N PHE A 144 -5.35 5.15 13.51
CA PHE A 144 -4.88 3.96 14.21
C PHE A 144 -6.06 3.35 14.97
N GLN A 145 -6.57 2.22 14.50
CA GLN A 145 -7.57 1.43 15.22
C GLN A 145 -6.90 0.27 15.94
N ASN A 146 -7.31 0.05 17.19
CA ASN A 146 -6.82 -1.09 17.96
C ASN A 146 -7.46 -2.37 17.39
N ILE A 147 -6.64 -3.36 17.09
CA ILE A 147 -7.08 -4.66 16.52
C ILE A 147 -8.17 -5.33 17.38
N ASN A 148 -8.16 -5.11 18.68
CA ASN A 148 -9.16 -5.69 19.59
C ASN A 148 -10.55 -5.08 19.39
N GLU A 149 -10.65 -3.82 18.94
CA GLU A 149 -11.94 -3.17 18.64
C GLU A 149 -12.52 -3.66 17.31
N ILE A 150 -11.68 -4.03 16.34
CA ILE A 150 -12.13 -4.58 15.05
C ILE A 150 -12.77 -5.96 15.25
N THR A 151 -12.18 -6.80 16.11
CA THR A 151 -12.73 -8.12 16.44
C THR A 151 -14.10 -8.01 17.12
N ASP A 152 -14.32 -7.00 17.95
CA ASP A 152 -15.58 -6.76 18.61
C ASP A 152 -16.67 -6.26 17.64
N ILE A 153 -16.30 -5.47 16.64
CA ILE A 153 -17.20 -5.01 15.58
C ILE A 153 -17.60 -6.17 14.66
N GLU A 154 -16.66 -6.99 14.23
CA GLU A 154 -16.96 -8.18 13.41
C GLU A 154 -17.86 -9.17 14.12
N ASN A 155 -17.66 -9.37 15.42
CA ASN A 155 -18.52 -10.24 16.23
C ASN A 155 -19.92 -9.67 16.45
N LYS A 156 -20.07 -8.34 16.51
CA LYS A 156 -21.39 -7.68 16.58
C LYS A 156 -22.14 -7.81 15.24
N VAL A 157 -21.47 -7.55 14.12
CA VAL A 157 -22.09 -7.63 12.80
C VAL A 157 -22.58 -9.06 12.52
N LYS A 158 -21.79 -10.09 12.83
CA LYS A 158 -22.23 -11.50 12.69
C LYS A 158 -23.43 -11.84 13.55
N LYS A 159 -23.53 -11.26 14.75
CA LYS A 159 -24.65 -11.51 15.65
C LYS A 159 -25.95 -10.86 15.17
N ASP A 160 -25.84 -9.67 14.61
CA ASP A 160 -26.97 -8.93 14.03
C ASP A 160 -27.48 -9.58 12.71
N GLU A 161 -26.59 -10.22 11.94
CA GLU A 161 -26.96 -11.00 10.75
C GLU A 161 -27.69 -12.31 11.12
N GLU A 162 -27.23 -13.02 12.14
CA GLU A 162 -27.88 -14.27 12.62
C GLU A 162 -29.27 -14.00 13.25
N GLU A 163 -29.47 -12.86 13.90
CA GLU A 163 -30.78 -12.48 14.45
C GLU A 163 -31.80 -12.04 13.39
N ASN A 164 -31.34 -11.54 12.23
CA ASN A 164 -32.21 -11.14 11.13
C ASN A 164 -32.61 -12.29 10.19
N GLU A 165 -31.91 -13.42 10.20
CA GLU A 165 -32.28 -14.62 9.42
C GLU A 165 -33.29 -15.54 10.14
N THR A 166 -33.65 -15.25 11.41
CA THR A 166 -34.53 -16.11 12.22
C THR A 166 -35.91 -15.51 12.48
N ASN A 167 -36.30 -14.42 11.76
CA ASN A 167 -37.65 -13.83 11.83
C ASN A 167 -38.37 -13.85 10.50
#